data_8149c7f5fc24f4dd8899704422770729
#
_entry.id   8149c7f5fc24f4dd8899704422770729
#
_cell.length_a   1.000
_cell.length_b   1.000
_cell.length_c   1.000
_cell.angle_alpha   90.00
_cell.angle_beta   90.00
_cell.angle_gamma   90.00
#
_symmetry.space_group_name_H-M   'P 1'
#
loop_
_entity.id
_entity.type
_entity.pdbx_description
1 polymer ?
#
loop_
_entity_poly.entity_id
_entity_poly.type
_entity_poly.pdbx_seq_one_letter_code
_entity_poly.pdbx_strand_id
1 'polypeptide(L)'
;MSKLNIENSISKNKNILIDLSNENDNSDDLIYLINNFCGVVQKSISEIPNSLNKIRVYAIGDIKQIENEQNTYFIIEELSYNYENINKESFQIVKLGEVPINVHNAGVFYRNFFNKDDYFTKIKSEHKFQHLTESNKQSLALRKGIYLTKITKEEAEGEKEKLHFHLLRCSSNLTGPTENFRETDHHIVNSLNDAIKFDFEKETKLNHVLAQIYENKRKSEHNSKEVKAKIKAHSDKTKDMPKEGLIVFCTFYDKDNFEKLMPSKTDKFDWCYKKASGLTRLHFKLKPSVNDDSLEKEFSVILYPNSAFLIPLLTNRLYTHEIRPSVLNIDKIPTRMGYVIRCSNLEATYMNNQTYIKENGELIKLEQMNNESMEDLRSTYYEENKTEKIVDYGKIHFSMNSGDYEKPIY
;
A
#
# COMPACT_ATOMS: atom_id res chain seq x y z
N MET A 1 10.10 -28.88 2.76
CA MET A 1 9.14 -28.27 1.80
C MET A 1 7.71 -28.03 2.32
N SER A 2 7.41 -28.00 3.62
CA SER A 2 6.02 -28.00 4.11
C SER A 2 5.60 -26.80 4.98
N LYS A 3 6.38 -25.72 5.08
CA LYS A 3 6.02 -24.51 5.88
C LYS A 3 5.74 -23.25 5.05
N LEU A 4 5.92 -23.27 3.73
CA LEU A 4 5.69 -22.12 2.84
C LEU A 4 4.20 -21.87 2.48
N ASN A 5 3.30 -22.81 2.78
CA ASN A 5 1.89 -22.74 2.37
C ASN A 5 0.98 -21.85 3.27
N ILE A 6 1.51 -21.15 4.26
CA ILE A 6 0.69 -20.35 5.18
C ILE A 6 0.60 -18.88 4.73
N GLU A 7 1.62 -18.38 4.06
CA GLU A 7 1.68 -16.99 3.59
C GLU A 7 0.91 -16.79 2.28
N ASN A 8 0.50 -15.55 2.02
CA ASN A 8 -0.17 -15.18 0.79
C ASN A 8 0.84 -15.08 -0.35
N SER A 9 0.41 -15.36 -1.57
CA SER A 9 1.22 -15.24 -2.79
C SER A 9 0.46 -14.49 -3.86
N ILE A 10 1.19 -13.90 -4.80
CA ILE A 10 0.64 -13.26 -6.00
C ILE A 10 -0.05 -14.35 -6.82
N SER A 11 -1.29 -14.08 -7.26
CA SER A 11 -2.04 -15.00 -8.10
C SER A 11 -1.50 -14.96 -9.52
N LYS A 12 -1.39 -16.15 -10.12
CA LYS A 12 -0.94 -16.29 -11.52
C LYS A 12 -2.09 -16.43 -12.51
N ASN A 13 -3.29 -16.81 -12.04
CA ASN A 13 -4.37 -17.26 -12.92
C ASN A 13 -5.69 -16.49 -12.75
N LYS A 14 -5.75 -15.51 -11.82
CA LYS A 14 -6.99 -14.74 -11.56
C LYS A 14 -7.11 -13.50 -12.44
N ASN A 15 -6.01 -13.05 -13.05
CA ASN A 15 -6.02 -11.99 -14.07
C ASN A 15 -5.60 -12.61 -15.40
N ILE A 16 -6.34 -12.30 -16.46
CA ILE A 16 -6.03 -12.71 -17.84
C ILE A 16 -5.93 -11.45 -18.70
N LEU A 17 -4.89 -11.36 -19.51
CA LEU A 17 -4.76 -10.32 -20.54
C LEU A 17 -4.91 -10.99 -21.91
N ILE A 18 -5.92 -10.58 -22.67
CA ILE A 18 -6.10 -10.98 -24.06
C ILE A 18 -5.41 -9.98 -24.94
N ASP A 19 -4.42 -10.44 -25.66
CA ASP A 19 -3.65 -9.65 -26.62
C ASP A 19 -4.19 -9.88 -28.03
N LEU A 20 -5.04 -8.95 -28.51
CA LEU A 20 -5.60 -8.89 -29.87
C LEU A 20 -4.88 -7.83 -30.72
N SER A 21 -3.67 -7.46 -30.33
CA SER A 21 -2.85 -6.51 -31.08
C SER A 21 -2.35 -7.14 -32.40
N ASN A 22 -2.14 -6.31 -33.42
CA ASN A 22 -1.55 -6.74 -34.67
C ASN A 22 -0.04 -6.97 -34.51
N GLU A 23 0.57 -7.81 -35.34
CA GLU A 23 2.02 -8.09 -35.33
C GLU A 23 2.90 -6.84 -35.47
N ASN A 24 2.36 -5.75 -36.00
CA ASN A 24 3.05 -4.47 -36.20
C ASN A 24 2.91 -3.51 -35.00
N ASP A 25 2.10 -3.83 -34.00
CA ASP A 25 1.89 -3.02 -32.81
C ASP A 25 3.05 -3.25 -31.82
N ASN A 26 4.08 -2.38 -31.87
CA ASN A 26 5.32 -2.53 -31.08
C ASN A 26 5.55 -1.30 -30.16
N SER A 27 4.51 -0.75 -29.54
CA SER A 27 4.71 0.35 -28.59
C SER A 27 5.44 -0.12 -27.32
N ASP A 28 6.29 0.75 -26.77
CA ASP A 28 7.01 0.45 -25.52
C ASP A 28 6.05 0.07 -24.37
N ASP A 29 4.88 0.74 -24.30
CA ASP A 29 3.84 0.47 -23.31
C ASP A 29 3.23 -0.93 -23.46
N LEU A 30 3.00 -1.38 -24.72
CA LEU A 30 2.48 -2.72 -25.02
C LEU A 30 3.48 -3.81 -24.61
N ILE A 31 4.73 -3.65 -25.06
CA ILE A 31 5.81 -4.60 -24.74
C ILE A 31 6.01 -4.68 -23.22
N TYR A 32 6.02 -3.54 -22.55
CA TYR A 32 6.14 -3.50 -21.08
C TYR A 32 4.99 -4.21 -20.41
N LEU A 33 3.75 -3.97 -20.85
CA LEU A 33 2.56 -4.61 -20.25
C LEU A 33 2.61 -6.13 -20.43
N ILE A 34 2.84 -6.62 -21.64
CA ILE A 34 2.87 -8.07 -21.93
C ILE A 34 3.92 -8.76 -21.05
N ASN A 35 5.11 -8.17 -20.92
CA ASN A 35 6.22 -8.77 -20.16
C ASN A 35 6.03 -8.74 -18.65
N ASN A 36 5.22 -7.82 -18.12
CA ASN A 36 5.10 -7.58 -16.69
C ASN A 36 3.66 -7.70 -16.16
N PHE A 37 2.71 -8.13 -16.98
CA PHE A 37 1.33 -8.28 -16.54
C PHE A 37 1.23 -9.26 -15.34
N CYS A 38 0.46 -8.89 -14.33
CA CYS A 38 0.23 -9.74 -13.17
C CYS A 38 -0.89 -10.75 -13.46
N GLY A 39 -0.57 -11.82 -14.16
CA GLY A 39 -1.51 -12.84 -14.59
C GLY A 39 -1.02 -13.63 -15.81
N VAL A 40 -1.96 -14.17 -16.58
CA VAL A 40 -1.70 -14.91 -17.81
C VAL A 40 -1.95 -14.02 -19.02
N VAL A 41 -1.05 -14.03 -19.99
CA VAL A 41 -1.24 -13.37 -21.30
C VAL A 41 -1.64 -14.43 -22.31
N GLN A 42 -2.75 -14.22 -23.02
CA GLN A 42 -3.30 -15.12 -24.04
C GLN A 42 -3.51 -14.37 -25.35
N LYS A 43 -3.36 -15.07 -26.48
CA LYS A 43 -3.54 -14.52 -27.83
C LYS A 43 -4.90 -14.87 -28.45
N SER A 44 -5.71 -15.68 -27.75
CA SER A 44 -7.00 -16.13 -28.23
C SER A 44 -8.07 -16.10 -27.14
N ILE A 45 -9.25 -15.66 -27.53
CA ILE A 45 -10.45 -15.65 -26.65
C ILE A 45 -10.89 -17.08 -26.32
N SER A 46 -10.65 -18.04 -27.22
CA SER A 46 -11.02 -19.45 -27.03
C SER A 46 -10.29 -20.14 -25.87
N GLU A 47 -9.22 -19.53 -25.36
CA GLU A 47 -8.44 -20.03 -24.22
C GLU A 47 -9.01 -19.57 -22.86
N ILE A 48 -10.05 -18.72 -22.86
CA ILE A 48 -10.66 -18.24 -21.62
C ILE A 48 -11.52 -19.34 -21.00
N PRO A 49 -11.39 -19.61 -19.69
CA PRO A 49 -12.26 -20.56 -19.02
C PRO A 49 -13.73 -20.18 -19.13
N ASN A 50 -14.62 -21.13 -19.38
CA ASN A 50 -16.05 -20.92 -19.49
C ASN A 50 -16.75 -20.38 -18.22
N SER A 51 -16.07 -20.45 -17.07
CA SER A 51 -16.52 -19.88 -15.80
C SER A 51 -15.51 -18.86 -15.31
N LEU A 52 -15.89 -17.59 -15.40
CA LEU A 52 -15.10 -16.45 -14.91
C LEU A 52 -15.30 -16.15 -13.40
N ASN A 53 -15.87 -17.08 -12.64
CA ASN A 53 -15.97 -16.91 -11.20
C ASN A 53 -14.56 -16.67 -10.59
N LYS A 54 -14.34 -15.42 -10.11
CA LYS A 54 -13.06 -14.98 -9.57
C LYS A 54 -11.92 -14.79 -10.59
N ILE A 55 -12.24 -14.50 -11.85
CA ILE A 55 -11.28 -14.15 -12.90
C ILE A 55 -11.61 -12.75 -13.42
N ARG A 56 -10.60 -11.92 -13.60
CA ARG A 56 -10.70 -10.60 -14.24
C ARG A 56 -10.01 -10.67 -15.60
N VAL A 57 -10.72 -10.29 -16.65
CA VAL A 57 -10.20 -10.36 -18.03
C VAL A 57 -9.96 -8.96 -18.56
N TYR A 58 -8.71 -8.67 -18.87
CA TYR A 58 -8.29 -7.45 -19.59
C TYR A 58 -8.15 -7.75 -21.08
N ALA A 59 -8.37 -6.74 -21.93
CA ALA A 59 -8.17 -6.87 -23.36
C ALA A 59 -7.47 -5.65 -23.95
N ILE A 60 -6.63 -5.90 -24.98
CA ILE A 60 -5.91 -4.91 -25.78
C ILE A 60 -6.01 -5.27 -27.27
N GLY A 61 -5.75 -4.29 -28.13
CA GLY A 61 -5.75 -4.46 -29.60
C GLY A 61 -7.13 -4.23 -30.22
N ASP A 62 -7.48 -5.06 -31.20
CA ASP A 62 -8.75 -4.93 -31.93
C ASP A 62 -9.92 -5.57 -31.18
N ILE A 63 -10.66 -4.78 -30.46
CA ILE A 63 -11.75 -5.23 -29.59
C ILE A 63 -12.96 -5.78 -30.35
N LYS A 64 -13.11 -5.47 -31.66
CA LYS A 64 -14.17 -6.09 -32.50
C LYS A 64 -14.05 -7.60 -32.60
N GLN A 65 -12.89 -8.18 -32.28
CA GLN A 65 -12.70 -9.62 -32.29
C GLN A 65 -13.37 -10.31 -31.09
N ILE A 66 -13.85 -9.56 -30.08
CA ILE A 66 -14.56 -10.09 -28.92
C ILE A 66 -16.02 -10.23 -29.28
N GLU A 67 -16.45 -11.43 -29.69
CA GLU A 67 -17.83 -11.75 -30.07
C GLU A 67 -18.69 -12.18 -28.87
N ASN A 68 -18.09 -12.55 -27.74
CA ASN A 68 -18.78 -13.12 -26.60
C ASN A 68 -19.10 -12.04 -25.55
N GLU A 69 -20.36 -11.59 -25.49
CA GLU A 69 -20.84 -10.59 -24.55
C GLU A 69 -21.23 -11.14 -23.16
N GLN A 70 -21.07 -12.45 -22.90
CA GLN A 70 -21.47 -13.06 -21.63
C GLN A 70 -20.57 -12.69 -20.44
N ASN A 71 -19.38 -12.18 -20.72
CA ASN A 71 -18.36 -11.86 -19.73
C ASN A 71 -18.11 -10.35 -19.70
N THR A 72 -17.68 -9.83 -18.53
CA THR A 72 -17.22 -8.44 -18.41
C THR A 72 -15.74 -8.36 -18.72
N TYR A 73 -15.38 -7.57 -19.72
CA TYR A 73 -14.00 -7.31 -20.14
C TYR A 73 -13.54 -5.92 -19.73
N PHE A 74 -12.31 -5.82 -19.24
CA PHE A 74 -11.64 -4.56 -18.93
C PHE A 74 -10.79 -4.13 -20.13
N ILE A 75 -11.29 -3.18 -20.90
CA ILE A 75 -10.61 -2.69 -22.11
C ILE A 75 -9.59 -1.63 -21.73
N ILE A 76 -8.32 -1.85 -22.05
CA ILE A 76 -7.24 -0.91 -21.78
C ILE A 76 -7.24 0.17 -22.86
N GLU A 77 -7.73 1.36 -22.53
CA GLU A 77 -8.03 2.43 -23.48
C GLU A 77 -6.84 2.79 -24.36
N GLU A 78 -5.65 2.97 -23.78
CA GLU A 78 -4.47 3.45 -24.50
C GLU A 78 -3.85 2.41 -25.46
N LEU A 79 -4.24 1.13 -25.32
CA LEU A 79 -3.70 0.02 -26.10
C LEU A 79 -4.77 -0.70 -26.92
N SER A 80 -5.99 -0.14 -27.02
CA SER A 80 -7.12 -0.77 -27.69
C SER A 80 -7.75 0.15 -28.73
N TYR A 81 -8.35 -0.44 -29.73
CA TYR A 81 -9.08 0.28 -30.78
C TYR A 81 -10.33 -0.49 -31.21
N ASN A 82 -11.22 0.19 -31.99
CA ASN A 82 -12.49 -0.35 -32.46
C ASN A 82 -13.50 -0.71 -31.36
N TYR A 83 -13.44 -0.07 -30.20
CA TYR A 83 -14.36 -0.31 -29.07
C TYR A 83 -15.44 0.75 -28.90
N GLU A 84 -15.46 1.81 -29.71
CA GLU A 84 -16.35 2.97 -29.56
C GLU A 84 -17.85 2.63 -29.72
N ASN A 85 -18.18 1.58 -30.49
CA ASN A 85 -19.53 1.15 -30.82
C ASN A 85 -19.96 -0.14 -30.12
N ILE A 86 -19.23 -0.56 -29.08
CA ILE A 86 -19.49 -1.81 -28.37
C ILE A 86 -20.53 -1.59 -27.28
N ASN A 87 -21.38 -2.61 -27.04
CA ASN A 87 -22.35 -2.61 -25.96
C ASN A 87 -21.64 -2.43 -24.59
N LYS A 88 -21.92 -1.27 -23.92
CA LYS A 88 -21.23 -0.86 -22.68
C LYS A 88 -21.55 -1.74 -21.47
N GLU A 89 -22.51 -2.63 -21.53
CA GLU A 89 -22.88 -3.51 -20.40
C GLU A 89 -21.84 -4.62 -20.15
N SER A 90 -21.16 -5.08 -21.22
CA SER A 90 -20.16 -6.15 -21.14
C SER A 90 -18.72 -5.64 -21.11
N PHE A 91 -18.49 -4.32 -21.22
CA PHE A 91 -17.14 -3.73 -21.32
C PHE A 91 -16.95 -2.59 -20.33
N GLN A 92 -15.84 -2.63 -19.58
CA GLN A 92 -15.40 -1.54 -18.72
C GLN A 92 -14.11 -0.95 -19.28
N ILE A 93 -14.13 0.35 -19.56
CA ILE A 93 -12.90 1.05 -20.02
C ILE A 93 -12.04 1.35 -18.81
N VAL A 94 -10.76 0.94 -18.86
CA VAL A 94 -9.75 1.21 -17.83
C VAL A 94 -8.53 1.85 -18.45
N LYS A 95 -7.81 2.63 -17.67
CA LYS A 95 -6.53 3.21 -18.07
C LYS A 95 -5.38 2.23 -17.86
N LEU A 96 -4.32 2.35 -18.64
CA LEU A 96 -3.12 1.52 -18.52
C LEU A 96 -2.51 1.55 -17.10
N GLY A 97 -2.64 2.65 -16.37
CA GLY A 97 -2.18 2.77 -15.00
C GLY A 97 -2.99 1.97 -13.96
N GLU A 98 -4.21 1.56 -14.32
CA GLU A 98 -5.12 0.75 -13.49
C GLU A 98 -4.94 -0.76 -13.71
N VAL A 99 -3.94 -1.16 -14.51
CA VAL A 99 -3.67 -2.57 -14.81
C VAL A 99 -2.59 -3.11 -13.86
N PRO A 100 -2.78 -4.31 -13.29
CA PRO A 100 -1.85 -4.90 -12.34
C PRO A 100 -0.55 -5.34 -13.02
N ILE A 101 0.59 -4.88 -12.50
CA ILE A 101 1.93 -5.21 -12.97
C ILE A 101 2.66 -6.01 -11.90
N ASN A 102 3.22 -7.15 -12.28
CA ASN A 102 4.07 -7.95 -11.41
C ASN A 102 5.47 -7.33 -11.32
N VAL A 103 5.94 -7.04 -10.12
CA VAL A 103 7.27 -6.50 -9.86
C VAL A 103 8.13 -7.58 -9.22
N HIS A 104 8.99 -8.25 -9.99
CA HIS A 104 9.97 -9.23 -9.54
C HIS A 104 9.40 -10.36 -8.64
N ASN A 105 8.12 -10.73 -8.83
CA ASN A 105 7.37 -11.60 -7.92
C ASN A 105 7.34 -11.14 -6.44
N ALA A 106 7.73 -9.90 -6.18
CA ALA A 106 7.74 -9.29 -4.86
C ALA A 106 6.43 -8.54 -4.54
N GLY A 107 5.69 -8.11 -5.55
CA GLY A 107 4.42 -7.40 -5.35
C GLY A 107 3.70 -7.09 -6.65
N VAL A 108 2.49 -6.56 -6.50
CA VAL A 108 1.62 -6.10 -7.59
C VAL A 108 1.59 -4.57 -7.59
N PHE A 109 1.88 -3.96 -8.71
CA PHE A 109 1.98 -2.52 -8.85
C PHE A 109 0.94 -1.98 -9.83
N TYR A 110 0.17 -1.01 -9.37
CA TYR A 110 -0.71 -0.19 -10.17
C TYR A 110 -0.09 1.20 -10.31
N ARG A 111 0.25 1.60 -11.53
CA ARG A 111 0.98 2.86 -11.79
C ARG A 111 0.14 4.11 -11.56
N ASN A 112 -1.20 4.00 -11.69
CA ASN A 112 -2.15 5.08 -11.43
C ASN A 112 -3.53 4.49 -11.07
N PHE A 113 -3.64 3.82 -9.92
CA PHE A 113 -4.85 3.13 -9.48
C PHE A 113 -6.00 4.09 -9.19
N PHE A 114 -5.70 5.26 -8.64
CA PHE A 114 -6.67 6.26 -8.20
C PHE A 114 -6.64 7.49 -9.14
N ASN A 115 -7.14 7.37 -10.36
CA ASN A 115 -6.98 8.39 -11.39
C ASN A 115 -8.01 9.54 -11.37
N LYS A 116 -9.09 9.44 -10.57
CA LYS A 116 -10.27 10.31 -10.70
C LYS A 116 -10.26 11.55 -9.80
N ASP A 117 -9.53 11.51 -8.67
CA ASP A 117 -9.67 12.48 -7.60
C ASP A 117 -8.35 13.08 -7.09
N ASP A 118 -8.44 14.17 -6.36
CA ASP A 118 -7.35 14.72 -5.57
C ASP A 118 -7.35 14.17 -4.16
N TYR A 119 -6.85 12.94 -4.02
CA TYR A 119 -6.80 12.24 -2.73
C TYR A 119 -5.88 12.91 -1.71
N PHE A 120 -4.81 13.58 -2.16
CA PHE A 120 -3.92 14.31 -1.24
C PHE A 120 -4.70 15.40 -0.48
N THR A 121 -5.41 16.25 -1.21
CA THR A 121 -6.19 17.35 -0.61
C THR A 121 -7.37 16.82 0.19
N LYS A 122 -8.11 15.82 -0.30
CA LYS A 122 -9.24 15.22 0.41
C LYS A 122 -8.80 14.66 1.77
N ILE A 123 -7.84 13.73 1.82
CA ILE A 123 -7.37 13.09 3.05
C ILE A 123 -6.80 14.14 4.02
N LYS A 124 -6.01 15.10 3.50
CA LYS A 124 -5.44 16.17 4.33
C LYS A 124 -6.51 17.05 4.99
N SER A 125 -7.66 17.27 4.33
CA SER A 125 -8.77 18.06 4.87
C SER A 125 -9.67 17.27 5.82
N GLU A 126 -9.79 15.96 5.64
CA GLU A 126 -10.64 15.09 6.44
C GLU A 126 -10.02 14.73 7.81
N HIS A 127 -8.69 14.81 7.95
CA HIS A 127 -7.96 14.34 9.13
C HIS A 127 -7.01 15.36 9.74
N LYS A 128 -6.75 15.22 11.06
CA LYS A 128 -5.82 16.07 11.81
C LYS A 128 -4.47 15.37 11.96
N PHE A 129 -3.57 15.59 10.99
CA PHE A 129 -2.21 15.06 11.03
C PHE A 129 -1.39 15.64 12.17
N GLN A 130 -0.78 14.79 12.99
CA GLN A 130 0.10 15.15 14.08
C GLN A 130 1.58 15.09 13.67
N HIS A 131 2.41 15.93 14.29
CA HIS A 131 3.85 15.86 14.12
C HIS A 131 4.41 14.58 14.75
N LEU A 132 5.25 13.87 13.99
CA LEU A 132 5.92 12.66 14.48
C LEU A 132 7.28 13.01 15.11
N THR A 133 7.71 12.20 16.05
CA THR A 133 9.08 12.26 16.59
C THR A 133 10.00 11.29 15.87
N GLU A 134 11.31 11.54 15.90
CA GLU A 134 12.30 10.55 15.47
C GLU A 134 12.38 9.43 16.51
N SER A 135 12.41 8.16 16.06
CA SER A 135 12.28 6.96 16.91
C SER A 135 13.26 6.89 18.10
N ASN A 136 14.38 7.61 18.05
CA ASN A 136 15.43 7.59 19.08
C ASN A 136 15.85 8.98 19.54
N LYS A 137 15.08 10.03 19.21
CA LYS A 137 15.40 11.43 19.53
C LYS A 137 14.12 12.20 19.84
N GLN A 138 14.21 13.14 20.75
CA GLN A 138 13.12 14.11 21.02
C GLN A 138 12.88 15.11 19.86
N SER A 139 13.69 15.07 18.80
CA SER A 139 13.53 15.96 17.65
C SER A 139 12.34 15.53 16.79
N LEU A 140 11.63 16.53 16.27
CA LEU A 140 10.53 16.29 15.32
C LEU A 140 11.06 15.68 14.03
N ALA A 141 10.38 14.66 13.54
CA ALA A 141 10.60 14.12 12.21
C ALA A 141 10.10 15.07 11.12
N LEU A 142 10.66 14.98 9.92
CA LEU A 142 10.16 15.72 8.75
C LEU A 142 8.88 15.04 8.18
N ARG A 143 7.99 14.67 9.07
CA ARG A 143 6.75 13.96 8.74
C ARG A 143 5.66 14.31 9.73
N LYS A 144 4.44 14.43 9.21
CA LYS A 144 3.22 14.36 10.00
C LYS A 144 2.53 13.03 9.72
N GLY A 145 1.80 12.50 10.67
CA GLY A 145 1.12 11.22 10.46
C GLY A 145 -0.10 11.03 11.33
N ILE A 146 -0.88 10.00 11.00
CA ILE A 146 -2.06 9.59 11.72
C ILE A 146 -2.34 8.11 11.47
N TYR A 147 -2.90 7.43 12.47
CA TYR A 147 -3.51 6.11 12.30
C TYR A 147 -5.01 6.23 12.04
N LEU A 148 -5.49 5.46 11.07
CA LEU A 148 -6.89 5.40 10.68
C LEU A 148 -7.37 3.95 10.64
N THR A 149 -8.58 3.73 11.13
CA THR A 149 -9.30 2.44 11.01
C THR A 149 -10.79 2.68 11.09
N LYS A 150 -11.59 1.70 10.66
CA LYS A 150 -13.03 1.78 10.87
C LYS A 150 -13.32 1.67 12.37
N ILE A 151 -13.99 2.69 12.93
CA ILE A 151 -14.48 2.70 14.30
C ILE A 151 -15.99 2.53 14.28
N THR A 152 -16.53 1.65 15.11
CA THR A 152 -17.97 1.47 15.30
C THR A 152 -18.33 1.77 16.75
N LYS A 153 -19.52 2.35 16.94
CA LYS A 153 -20.04 2.72 18.23
C LYS A 153 -21.15 1.74 18.64
N GLU A 154 -21.08 1.26 19.86
CA GLU A 154 -22.13 0.50 20.53
C GLU A 154 -22.73 1.37 21.63
N GLU A 155 -24.04 1.62 21.57
CA GLU A 155 -24.79 2.30 22.63
C GLU A 155 -25.42 1.24 23.52
N ALA A 156 -24.99 1.17 24.77
CA ALA A 156 -25.61 0.29 25.78
C ALA A 156 -26.54 1.10 26.70
N GLU A 157 -27.73 0.59 26.97
CA GLU A 157 -28.67 1.20 27.92
C GLU A 157 -28.02 1.36 29.29
N GLY A 158 -27.86 2.59 29.75
CA GLY A 158 -27.29 2.93 31.07
C GLY A 158 -25.77 2.79 31.21
N GLU A 159 -25.06 2.36 30.19
CA GLU A 159 -23.60 2.23 30.19
C GLU A 159 -22.91 3.31 29.34
N LYS A 160 -21.62 3.55 29.64
CA LYS A 160 -20.80 4.47 28.85
C LYS A 160 -20.57 3.86 27.45
N GLU A 161 -20.53 4.72 26.46
CA GLU A 161 -20.20 4.45 25.05
C GLU A 161 -19.03 3.47 24.92
N LYS A 162 -19.20 2.46 24.05
CA LYS A 162 -18.13 1.54 23.63
C LYS A 162 -17.75 1.84 22.18
N LEU A 163 -16.45 1.95 21.92
CA LEU A 163 -15.92 2.13 20.57
C LEU A 163 -15.10 0.90 20.19
N HIS A 164 -15.47 0.24 19.08
CA HIS A 164 -14.78 -0.94 18.57
C HIS A 164 -13.94 -0.56 17.35
N PHE A 165 -12.68 -1.00 17.30
CA PHE A 165 -11.72 -0.65 16.27
C PHE A 165 -10.61 -1.70 16.17
N HIS A 166 -9.67 -1.50 15.22
CA HIS A 166 -8.48 -2.34 15.12
C HIS A 166 -7.24 -1.56 15.55
N LEU A 167 -6.30 -2.23 16.21
CA LEU A 167 -4.98 -1.71 16.52
C LEU A 167 -3.92 -2.35 15.63
N LEU A 168 -2.85 -1.59 15.41
CA LEU A 168 -1.63 -2.09 14.82
C LEU A 168 -0.45 -1.43 15.54
N ARG A 169 -0.03 -2.03 16.67
CA ARG A 169 0.92 -1.50 17.65
C ARG A 169 2.37 -1.53 17.13
N CYS A 170 2.61 -1.04 15.92
CA CYS A 170 3.88 -1.19 15.20
C CYS A 170 4.78 0.06 15.24
N SER A 171 4.31 1.21 15.72
CA SER A 171 5.07 2.46 15.74
C SER A 171 5.09 3.09 17.13
N SER A 172 6.23 3.67 17.51
CA SER A 172 6.40 4.45 18.74
C SER A 172 6.45 5.97 18.47
N ASN A 173 6.16 6.40 17.25
CA ASN A 173 6.36 7.78 16.81
C ASN A 173 5.08 8.61 16.84
N LEU A 174 3.93 7.95 16.99
CA LEU A 174 2.61 8.56 17.08
C LEU A 174 2.22 8.70 18.54
N THR A 175 1.68 9.84 18.90
CA THR A 175 1.27 10.15 20.29
C THR A 175 -0.22 10.41 20.42
N GLY A 176 -0.92 10.74 19.34
CA GLY A 176 -2.35 10.99 19.35
C GLY A 176 -3.18 9.74 19.00
N PRO A 177 -4.49 9.81 19.27
CA PRO A 177 -5.41 8.68 19.08
C PRO A 177 -5.60 8.33 17.62
N THR A 178 -6.03 7.09 17.38
CA THR A 178 -6.50 6.62 16.07
C THR A 178 -7.82 7.33 15.71
N GLU A 179 -7.98 7.72 14.44
CA GLU A 179 -9.23 8.31 13.93
C GLU A 179 -10.04 7.31 13.09
N ASN A 180 -11.36 7.56 13.01
CA ASN A 180 -12.27 6.79 12.18
C ASN A 180 -12.04 7.09 10.70
N PHE A 181 -12.23 6.08 9.85
CA PHE A 181 -12.28 6.26 8.41
C PHE A 181 -13.34 7.27 8.01
N ARG A 182 -13.00 8.14 7.07
CA ARG A 182 -13.91 9.03 6.37
C ARG A 182 -14.30 8.42 5.02
N GLU A 183 -15.10 9.14 4.25
CA GLU A 183 -15.59 8.66 2.95
C GLU A 183 -14.44 8.31 2.00
N THR A 184 -13.41 9.16 1.94
CA THR A 184 -12.23 8.93 1.11
C THR A 184 -11.48 7.66 1.52
N ASP A 185 -11.30 7.40 2.83
CA ASP A 185 -10.64 6.20 3.33
C ASP A 185 -11.43 4.94 2.97
N HIS A 186 -12.75 4.97 3.15
CA HIS A 186 -13.61 3.85 2.77
C HIS A 186 -13.50 3.54 1.28
N HIS A 187 -13.49 4.56 0.43
CA HIS A 187 -13.32 4.37 -1.01
C HIS A 187 -11.98 3.72 -1.34
N ILE A 188 -10.86 4.25 -0.82
CA ILE A 188 -9.51 3.73 -1.07
C ILE A 188 -9.40 2.28 -0.59
N VAL A 189 -9.78 2.01 0.66
CA VAL A 189 -9.62 0.69 1.28
C VAL A 189 -10.50 -0.35 0.60
N ASN A 190 -11.74 -0.02 0.26
CA ASN A 190 -12.67 -0.95 -0.41
C ASN A 190 -12.19 -1.26 -1.84
N SER A 191 -11.76 -0.26 -2.62
CA SER A 191 -11.24 -0.47 -3.98
C SER A 191 -10.03 -1.41 -3.99
N LEU A 192 -9.13 -1.27 -3.02
CA LEU A 192 -7.97 -2.16 -2.89
C LEU A 192 -8.36 -3.56 -2.40
N ASN A 193 -9.32 -3.68 -1.46
CA ASN A 193 -9.85 -4.98 -1.05
C ASN A 193 -10.50 -5.71 -2.22
N ASP A 194 -11.11 -5.00 -3.17
CA ASP A 194 -11.67 -5.59 -4.39
C ASP A 194 -10.56 -6.04 -5.36
N ALA A 195 -9.47 -5.29 -5.50
CA ALA A 195 -8.32 -5.68 -6.33
C ALA A 195 -7.61 -6.93 -5.77
N ILE A 196 -7.40 -7.01 -4.46
CA ILE A 196 -6.74 -8.13 -3.78
C ILE A 196 -7.36 -9.48 -4.11
N LYS A 197 -8.68 -9.54 -4.34
CA LYS A 197 -9.40 -10.79 -4.71
C LYS A 197 -8.83 -11.44 -5.97
N PHE A 198 -8.28 -10.63 -6.89
CA PHE A 198 -7.73 -11.05 -8.17
C PHE A 198 -6.20 -11.10 -8.17
N ASP A 199 -5.55 -10.27 -7.37
CA ASP A 199 -4.10 -10.15 -7.38
C ASP A 199 -3.40 -11.19 -6.52
N PHE A 200 -4.10 -11.73 -5.50
CA PHE A 200 -3.51 -12.66 -4.53
C PHE A 200 -4.34 -13.94 -4.40
N GLU A 201 -3.68 -15.03 -3.99
CA GLU A 201 -4.35 -16.32 -3.81
C GLU A 201 -5.32 -16.31 -2.64
N LYS A 202 -4.97 -15.60 -1.55
CA LYS A 202 -5.81 -15.47 -0.36
C LYS A 202 -6.36 -14.05 -0.23
N GLU A 203 -7.63 -13.97 0.08
CA GLU A 203 -8.31 -12.70 0.36
C GLU A 203 -8.05 -12.31 1.82
N THR A 204 -7.22 -11.30 2.04
CA THR A 204 -6.96 -10.76 3.38
C THR A 204 -7.40 -9.30 3.43
N LYS A 205 -8.27 -8.97 4.38
CA LYS A 205 -8.90 -7.67 4.46
C LYS A 205 -7.96 -6.60 4.97
N LEU A 206 -7.72 -5.59 4.16
CA LEU A 206 -7.11 -4.33 4.58
C LEU A 206 -8.09 -3.56 5.47
N ASN A 207 -7.62 -3.09 6.63
CA ASN A 207 -8.49 -2.42 7.61
C ASN A 207 -7.80 -1.40 8.50
N HIS A 208 -6.49 -1.18 8.34
CA HIS A 208 -5.71 -0.27 9.16
C HIS A 208 -4.73 0.53 8.32
N VAL A 209 -4.70 1.85 8.52
CA VAL A 209 -3.94 2.80 7.70
C VAL A 209 -2.97 3.58 8.58
N LEU A 210 -1.77 3.78 8.06
CA LEU A 210 -0.84 4.82 8.49
C LEU A 210 -0.69 5.83 7.35
N ALA A 211 -1.32 6.98 7.48
CA ALA A 211 -1.15 8.09 6.55
C ALA A 211 -0.04 9.02 7.04
N GLN A 212 0.91 9.39 6.17
CA GLN A 212 2.04 10.26 6.51
C GLN A 212 2.30 11.29 5.42
N ILE A 213 2.36 12.57 5.79
CA ILE A 213 2.78 13.67 4.91
C ILE A 213 4.27 13.92 5.14
N TYR A 214 5.05 13.89 4.05
CA TYR A 214 6.50 14.09 4.05
C TYR A 214 6.82 15.53 3.74
N GLU A 215 7.38 16.23 4.73
CA GLU A 215 7.71 17.67 4.67
C GLU A 215 9.22 17.85 4.54
N ASN A 216 9.68 18.36 3.40
CA ASN A 216 11.08 18.71 3.21
C ASN A 216 11.39 20.06 3.90
N LYS A 217 12.56 20.16 4.53
CA LYS A 217 12.99 21.38 5.19
C LYS A 217 13.89 22.20 4.28
N ARG A 218 13.42 23.38 3.87
CA ARG A 218 14.18 24.34 3.05
C ARG A 218 15.30 24.99 3.86
N LYS A 219 16.29 25.55 3.15
CA LYS A 219 17.27 26.45 3.75
C LYS A 219 16.57 27.65 4.38
N SER A 220 17.06 28.09 5.53
CA SER A 220 16.66 29.31 6.18
C SER A 220 17.90 30.07 6.67
N GLU A 221 17.76 31.31 7.14
CA GLU A 221 18.88 32.07 7.69
C GLU A 221 19.62 31.35 8.81
N HIS A 222 18.91 30.49 9.57
CA HIS A 222 19.47 29.69 10.66
C HIS A 222 19.89 28.27 10.26
N ASN A 223 19.67 27.84 8.99
CA ASN A 223 19.98 26.50 8.54
C ASN A 223 20.47 26.49 7.10
N SER A 224 21.77 26.29 6.94
CA SER A 224 22.47 26.35 5.65
C SER A 224 22.19 25.16 4.73
N LYS A 225 21.55 24.09 5.21
CA LYS A 225 21.34 22.84 4.45
C LYS A 225 19.86 22.53 4.22
N GLU A 226 19.56 22.11 3.00
CA GLU A 226 18.29 21.44 2.71
C GLU A 226 18.28 20.03 3.31
N VAL A 227 17.14 19.64 3.90
CA VAL A 227 16.95 18.29 4.43
C VAL A 227 15.69 17.69 3.80
N LYS A 228 15.90 16.57 3.12
CA LYS A 228 14.80 15.81 2.48
C LYS A 228 14.26 14.76 3.44
N ALA A 229 12.94 14.67 3.51
CA ALA A 229 12.27 13.64 4.28
C ALA A 229 12.56 12.24 3.67
N LYS A 230 12.95 11.31 4.52
CA LYS A 230 13.26 9.92 4.15
C LYS A 230 12.91 8.95 5.27
N ILE A 231 12.79 7.68 4.92
CA ILE A 231 12.71 6.58 5.90
C ILE A 231 13.89 5.66 5.62
N LYS A 232 14.64 5.33 6.67
CA LYS A 232 15.77 4.38 6.59
C LYS A 232 15.27 2.97 6.29
N ALA A 233 16.15 2.14 5.75
CA ALA A 233 15.86 0.74 5.46
C ALA A 233 15.38 -0.01 6.72
N HIS A 234 14.23 -0.67 6.59
CA HIS A 234 13.58 -1.46 7.62
C HIS A 234 12.60 -2.46 7.00
N SER A 235 12.16 -3.43 7.77
CA SER A 235 10.95 -4.19 7.50
C SER A 235 9.84 -3.71 8.41
N ASP A 236 8.60 -3.73 7.94
CA ASP A 236 7.46 -3.41 8.79
C ASP A 236 7.28 -4.50 9.85
N LYS A 237 6.90 -4.08 11.05
CA LYS A 237 6.62 -4.96 12.17
C LYS A 237 5.27 -5.65 11.95
N THR A 238 5.25 -6.98 12.06
CA THR A 238 4.09 -7.79 11.66
C THR A 238 3.30 -8.38 12.83
N LYS A 239 3.63 -8.01 14.07
CA LYS A 239 3.09 -8.58 15.30
C LYS A 239 1.54 -8.71 15.33
N ASP A 240 0.83 -7.69 14.89
CA ASP A 240 -0.63 -7.64 14.94
C ASP A 240 -1.25 -7.93 13.55
N MET A 241 -0.48 -8.51 12.62
CA MET A 241 -0.93 -8.85 11.28
C MET A 241 -1.14 -10.37 11.12
N PRO A 242 -2.16 -10.80 10.36
CA PRO A 242 -2.32 -12.21 10.01
C PRO A 242 -1.16 -12.66 9.10
N LYS A 243 -0.82 -13.95 9.14
CA LYS A 243 0.28 -14.50 8.32
C LYS A 243 0.06 -14.31 6.82
N GLU A 244 -1.18 -14.30 6.37
CA GLU A 244 -1.61 -14.04 4.99
C GLU A 244 -1.72 -12.53 4.68
N GLY A 245 -1.30 -11.67 5.62
CA GLY A 245 -1.44 -10.22 5.52
C GLY A 245 -0.72 -9.62 4.33
N LEU A 246 -1.16 -8.43 4.01
CA LEU A 246 -0.62 -7.60 2.93
C LEU A 246 -0.24 -6.22 3.47
N ILE A 247 0.71 -5.58 2.80
CA ILE A 247 1.05 -4.18 2.98
C ILE A 247 0.85 -3.48 1.64
N VAL A 248 0.10 -2.40 1.62
CA VAL A 248 -0.16 -1.61 0.43
C VAL A 248 0.40 -0.21 0.61
N PHE A 249 1.27 0.20 -0.30
CA PHE A 249 1.85 1.53 -0.35
C PHE A 249 1.11 2.37 -1.39
N CYS A 250 0.13 3.19 -0.98
CA CYS A 250 -0.47 4.19 -1.85
C CYS A 250 0.32 5.49 -1.76
N THR A 251 0.37 6.21 -2.87
CA THR A 251 1.13 7.45 -2.97
C THR A 251 0.29 8.55 -3.60
N PHE A 252 0.14 9.63 -2.86
CA PHE A 252 -0.54 10.84 -3.31
C PHE A 252 0.41 12.03 -3.22
N TYR A 253 0.31 12.95 -4.17
CA TYR A 253 1.11 14.17 -4.20
C TYR A 253 0.23 15.41 -4.19
N ASP A 254 0.74 16.45 -3.58
CA ASP A 254 0.16 17.80 -3.67
C ASP A 254 0.32 18.32 -5.10
N LYS A 255 -0.80 18.46 -5.81
CA LYS A 255 -0.82 18.87 -7.22
C LYS A 255 -0.23 20.26 -7.47
N ASP A 256 -0.36 21.16 -6.49
CA ASP A 256 0.17 22.52 -6.58
C ASP A 256 1.70 22.55 -6.67
N ASN A 257 2.37 21.46 -6.36
CA ASN A 257 3.84 21.37 -6.38
C ASN A 257 4.41 20.84 -7.72
N PHE A 258 3.58 20.57 -8.72
CA PHE A 258 4.03 20.00 -10.01
C PHE A 258 4.40 21.04 -11.07
N GLU A 259 4.20 22.33 -10.84
CA GLU A 259 4.40 23.41 -11.82
C GLU A 259 5.78 23.40 -12.52
N LYS A 260 6.82 22.92 -11.83
CA LYS A 260 8.20 22.87 -12.37
C LYS A 260 8.56 21.52 -12.99
N LEU A 261 7.65 20.55 -12.95
CA LEU A 261 7.85 19.21 -13.47
C LEU A 261 7.05 19.01 -14.75
N MET A 262 7.51 18.10 -15.59
CA MET A 262 6.79 17.68 -16.78
C MET A 262 6.77 16.15 -16.85
N PRO A 263 5.73 15.55 -17.46
CA PRO A 263 5.72 14.12 -17.72
C PRO A 263 6.98 13.70 -18.48
N SER A 264 7.55 12.58 -18.11
CA SER A 264 8.69 12.00 -18.82
C SER A 264 8.28 11.57 -20.23
N LYS A 265 9.19 11.68 -21.19
CA LYS A 265 8.96 11.22 -22.57
C LYS A 265 9.01 9.69 -22.71
N THR A 266 9.70 9.02 -21.79
CA THR A 266 9.91 7.56 -21.80
C THR A 266 9.03 6.82 -20.81
N ASP A 267 8.40 7.53 -19.87
CA ASP A 267 7.50 6.97 -18.86
C ASP A 267 6.45 8.01 -18.49
N LYS A 268 5.27 7.91 -19.08
CA LYS A 268 4.17 8.88 -18.89
C LYS A 268 3.68 9.03 -17.45
N PHE A 269 4.03 8.11 -16.56
CA PHE A 269 3.66 8.17 -15.16
C PHE A 269 4.69 8.93 -14.30
N ASP A 270 5.94 9.10 -14.80
CA ASP A 270 6.99 9.84 -14.09
C ASP A 270 6.94 11.34 -14.43
N TRP A 271 7.25 12.16 -13.43
CA TRP A 271 7.31 13.61 -13.53
C TRP A 271 8.73 14.11 -13.30
N CYS A 272 9.30 14.76 -14.29
CA CYS A 272 10.72 15.06 -14.38
C CYS A 272 11.01 16.56 -14.49
N TYR A 273 12.17 16.96 -13.97
CA TYR A 273 12.84 18.21 -14.29
C TYR A 273 14.18 17.89 -14.95
N LYS A 274 14.39 18.37 -16.19
CA LYS A 274 15.64 18.12 -16.97
C LYS A 274 16.05 16.62 -16.95
N LYS A 275 15.13 15.72 -17.22
CA LYS A 275 15.29 14.26 -17.25
C LYS A 275 15.52 13.58 -15.89
N ALA A 276 15.57 14.32 -14.79
CA ALA A 276 15.62 13.73 -13.45
C ALA A 276 14.23 13.68 -12.84
N SER A 277 13.83 12.50 -12.32
CA SER A 277 12.53 12.32 -11.67
C SER A 277 12.40 13.20 -10.42
N GLY A 278 11.28 13.92 -10.30
CA GLY A 278 10.88 14.65 -9.09
C GLY A 278 10.26 13.76 -8.03
N LEU A 279 9.93 12.52 -8.40
CA LEU A 279 9.17 11.62 -7.55
C LEU A 279 10.07 10.84 -6.58
N THR A 280 9.45 10.36 -5.52
CA THR A 280 10.09 9.53 -4.49
C THR A 280 10.16 8.07 -4.97
N ARG A 281 11.15 7.32 -4.50
CA ARG A 281 11.31 5.89 -4.77
C ARG A 281 11.17 5.08 -3.50
N LEU A 282 10.50 3.94 -3.62
CA LEU A 282 10.50 2.88 -2.63
C LEU A 282 11.55 1.84 -3.08
N HIS A 283 12.61 1.71 -2.31
CA HIS A 283 13.72 0.82 -2.63
C HIS A 283 13.72 -0.39 -1.72
N PHE A 284 13.83 -1.57 -2.31
CA PHE A 284 13.91 -2.86 -1.64
C PHE A 284 15.31 -3.43 -1.76
N LYS A 285 15.79 -4.02 -0.67
CA LYS A 285 17.06 -4.74 -0.62
C LYS A 285 16.88 -6.06 0.11
N LEU A 286 17.29 -7.16 -0.54
CA LEU A 286 17.24 -8.49 0.04
C LEU A 286 18.06 -8.53 1.35
N LYS A 287 17.49 -9.15 2.39
CA LYS A 287 18.20 -9.28 3.67
C LYS A 287 19.41 -10.18 3.52
N PRO A 288 20.53 -9.90 4.19
CA PRO A 288 21.75 -10.71 4.09
C PRO A 288 21.59 -12.17 4.54
N SER A 289 20.57 -12.46 5.36
CA SER A 289 20.26 -13.82 5.82
C SER A 289 19.57 -14.69 4.77
N VAL A 290 19.01 -14.06 3.72
CA VAL A 290 18.34 -14.79 2.63
C VAL A 290 19.36 -15.33 1.64
N ASN A 291 19.37 -16.64 1.48
CA ASN A 291 20.24 -17.33 0.55
C ASN A 291 19.42 -17.99 -0.57
N ASP A 292 18.93 -17.17 -1.50
CA ASP A 292 18.14 -17.58 -2.66
C ASP A 292 18.54 -16.71 -3.87
N ASP A 293 19.33 -17.30 -4.78
CA ASP A 293 19.83 -16.60 -5.98
C ASP A 293 18.75 -16.38 -7.06
N SER A 294 17.55 -16.96 -6.91
CA SER A 294 16.42 -16.71 -7.80
C SER A 294 15.71 -15.39 -7.52
N LEU A 295 15.96 -14.80 -6.36
CA LEU A 295 15.37 -13.54 -5.95
C LEU A 295 16.21 -12.34 -6.41
N GLU A 296 15.52 -11.27 -6.83
CA GLU A 296 16.19 -10.00 -7.15
C GLU A 296 16.88 -9.44 -5.90
N LYS A 297 18.19 -9.13 -5.98
CA LYS A 297 18.97 -8.67 -4.82
C LYS A 297 18.54 -7.29 -4.35
N GLU A 298 18.23 -6.40 -5.28
CA GLU A 298 17.67 -5.08 -4.98
C GLU A 298 16.88 -4.54 -6.15
N PHE A 299 15.80 -3.84 -5.87
CA PHE A 299 14.98 -3.16 -6.87
C PHE A 299 14.34 -1.89 -6.31
N SER A 300 13.86 -1.03 -7.19
CA SER A 300 13.16 0.20 -6.79
C SER A 300 11.89 0.39 -7.59
N VAL A 301 10.85 0.86 -6.92
CA VAL A 301 9.60 1.29 -7.54
C VAL A 301 9.52 2.81 -7.42
N ILE A 302 9.29 3.49 -8.54
CA ILE A 302 8.96 4.92 -8.53
C ILE A 302 7.53 5.03 -8.02
N LEU A 303 7.35 5.83 -6.98
CA LEU A 303 6.05 6.08 -6.40
C LEU A 303 5.32 7.14 -7.24
N TYR A 304 4.62 6.72 -8.28
CA TYR A 304 3.87 7.61 -9.15
C TYR A 304 2.68 8.25 -8.43
N PRO A 305 2.20 9.41 -8.89
CA PRO A 305 0.96 9.98 -8.39
C PRO A 305 -0.19 8.97 -8.51
N ASN A 306 -0.95 8.81 -7.42
CA ASN A 306 -2.10 7.92 -7.33
C ASN A 306 -1.79 6.42 -7.55
N SER A 307 -0.53 6.02 -7.39
CA SER A 307 -0.11 4.62 -7.50
C SER A 307 -0.41 3.82 -6.24
N ALA A 308 -0.51 2.49 -6.41
CA ALA A 308 -0.61 1.53 -5.32
C ALA A 308 0.35 0.35 -5.56
N PHE A 309 1.20 0.06 -4.59
CA PHE A 309 2.09 -1.10 -4.61
C PHE A 309 1.73 -2.05 -3.46
N LEU A 310 1.26 -3.25 -3.81
CA LEU A 310 0.77 -4.27 -2.89
C LEU A 310 1.83 -5.36 -2.74
N ILE A 311 2.27 -5.61 -1.51
CA ILE A 311 3.23 -6.68 -1.21
C ILE A 311 2.67 -7.68 -0.19
N PRO A 312 2.91 -9.00 -0.36
CA PRO A 312 2.64 -9.97 0.69
C PRO A 312 3.64 -9.83 1.85
N LEU A 313 3.29 -10.30 3.05
CA LEU A 313 4.21 -10.28 4.18
C LEU A 313 5.48 -11.08 3.94
N LEU A 314 5.45 -12.06 3.05
CA LEU A 314 6.66 -12.77 2.59
C LEU A 314 7.69 -11.77 2.04
N THR A 315 7.29 -10.85 1.18
CA THR A 315 8.20 -9.81 0.64
C THR A 315 8.76 -8.91 1.75
N ASN A 316 7.91 -8.46 2.69
CA ASN A 316 8.36 -7.68 3.84
C ASN A 316 9.38 -8.46 4.71
N ARG A 317 9.22 -9.78 4.79
CA ARG A 317 10.12 -10.66 5.54
C ARG A 317 11.45 -10.91 4.83
N LEU A 318 11.43 -11.04 3.49
CA LEU A 318 12.64 -11.27 2.69
C LEU A 318 13.47 -9.99 2.47
N TYR A 319 12.82 -8.84 2.39
CA TYR A 319 13.45 -7.56 2.04
C TYR A 319 13.31 -6.54 3.16
N THR A 320 14.31 -5.68 3.28
CA THR A 320 14.15 -4.36 3.88
C THR A 320 13.71 -3.38 2.80
N HIS A 321 12.95 -2.35 3.18
CA HIS A 321 12.58 -1.27 2.27
C HIS A 321 12.87 0.11 2.87
N GLU A 322 13.14 1.08 2.01
CA GLU A 322 13.42 2.47 2.39
C GLU A 322 12.79 3.47 1.42
N ILE A 323 12.51 4.67 1.93
CA ILE A 323 12.06 5.79 1.12
C ILE A 323 13.27 6.62 0.72
N ARG A 324 13.55 6.67 -0.59
CA ARG A 324 14.60 7.47 -1.22
C ARG A 324 13.98 8.70 -1.90
N PRO A 325 14.26 9.92 -1.42
CA PRO A 325 13.76 11.14 -2.07
C PRO A 325 14.42 11.35 -3.43
N SER A 326 13.79 12.16 -4.28
CA SER A 326 14.39 12.62 -5.53
C SER A 326 15.76 13.30 -5.32
N VAL A 327 16.62 13.23 -6.33
CA VAL A 327 17.93 13.94 -6.34
C VAL A 327 17.78 15.44 -6.58
N LEU A 328 16.63 15.90 -7.07
CA LEU A 328 16.36 17.31 -7.35
C LEU A 328 16.41 18.17 -6.08
N ASN A 329 16.60 19.47 -6.25
CA ASN A 329 16.45 20.42 -5.15
C ASN A 329 15.01 20.44 -4.62
N ILE A 330 14.83 20.78 -3.37
CA ILE A 330 13.54 20.71 -2.66
C ILE A 330 12.44 21.54 -3.35
N ASP A 331 12.79 22.65 -3.97
CA ASP A 331 11.86 23.51 -4.71
C ASP A 331 11.22 22.84 -5.96
N LYS A 332 11.70 21.65 -6.32
CA LYS A 332 11.22 20.82 -7.45
C LYS A 332 10.72 19.45 -7.00
N ILE A 333 10.66 19.20 -5.69
CA ILE A 333 10.16 17.94 -5.14
C ILE A 333 8.77 18.19 -4.61
N PRO A 334 7.72 17.58 -5.20
CA PRO A 334 6.36 17.75 -4.71
C PRO A 334 6.19 17.12 -3.33
N THR A 335 5.34 17.75 -2.50
CA THR A 335 4.96 17.21 -1.21
C THR A 335 4.22 15.89 -1.41
N ARG A 336 4.63 14.86 -0.70
CA ARG A 336 4.09 13.51 -0.84
C ARG A 336 3.37 13.06 0.42
N MET A 337 2.23 12.42 0.22
CA MET A 337 1.57 11.61 1.23
C MET A 337 1.81 10.13 0.91
N GLY A 338 2.39 9.40 1.87
CA GLY A 338 2.37 7.94 1.88
C GLY A 338 1.17 7.47 2.69
N TYR A 339 0.30 6.69 2.06
CA TYR A 339 -0.89 6.14 2.68
C TYR A 339 -0.73 4.62 2.69
N VAL A 340 -0.21 4.11 3.83
CA VAL A 340 0.18 2.69 3.94
C VAL A 340 -0.91 1.92 4.65
N ILE A 341 -1.50 0.96 3.93
CA ILE A 341 -2.62 0.16 4.42
C ILE A 341 -2.12 -1.23 4.78
N ARG A 342 -2.61 -1.77 5.86
CA ARG A 342 -2.26 -3.10 6.38
C ARG A 342 -3.48 -3.87 6.81
N CYS A 343 -3.29 -5.18 7.01
CA CYS A 343 -4.27 -6.06 7.64
C CYS A 343 -3.96 -6.13 9.14
N SER A 344 -4.88 -5.71 9.99
CA SER A 344 -4.78 -5.96 11.43
C SER A 344 -5.78 -7.02 11.84
N ASN A 345 -5.35 -8.00 12.64
CA ASN A 345 -6.22 -8.98 13.30
C ASN A 345 -6.41 -8.69 14.79
N LEU A 346 -5.86 -7.58 15.29
CA LEU A 346 -6.03 -7.18 16.69
C LEU A 346 -7.25 -6.29 16.85
N GLU A 347 -8.35 -6.86 17.32
CA GLU A 347 -9.55 -6.12 17.70
C GLU A 347 -9.33 -5.42 19.06
N ALA A 348 -9.83 -4.20 19.17
CA ALA A 348 -9.79 -3.40 20.38
C ALA A 348 -11.16 -2.76 20.69
N THR A 349 -11.39 -2.51 21.98
CA THR A 349 -12.56 -1.80 22.47
C THR A 349 -12.12 -0.71 23.45
N TYR A 350 -12.55 0.52 23.21
CA TYR A 350 -12.41 1.60 24.18
C TYR A 350 -13.69 1.74 24.99
N MET A 351 -13.59 1.57 26.30
CA MET A 351 -14.70 1.73 27.26
C MET A 351 -14.15 2.13 28.62
N ASN A 352 -14.94 2.80 29.43
CA ASN A 352 -14.56 3.21 30.80
C ASN A 352 -13.22 3.97 30.86
N ASN A 353 -12.94 4.82 29.86
CA ASN A 353 -11.70 5.60 29.70
C ASN A 353 -10.43 4.71 29.57
N GLN A 354 -10.57 3.51 29.03
CA GLN A 354 -9.46 2.58 28.85
C GLN A 354 -9.62 1.78 27.55
N THR A 355 -8.49 1.41 26.96
CA THR A 355 -8.45 0.52 25.81
C THR A 355 -8.28 -0.93 26.27
N TYR A 356 -9.05 -1.81 25.69
CA TYR A 356 -8.99 -3.26 25.86
C TYR A 356 -8.68 -3.88 24.50
N ILE A 357 -7.88 -4.93 24.49
CA ILE A 357 -7.64 -5.77 23.30
C ILE A 357 -8.39 -7.09 23.45
N LYS A 358 -8.83 -7.65 22.35
CA LYS A 358 -9.57 -8.93 22.35
C LYS A 358 -8.61 -10.07 22.04
N GLU A 359 -8.47 -10.99 22.97
CA GLU A 359 -7.67 -12.19 22.81
C GLU A 359 -8.52 -13.41 23.21
N ASN A 360 -8.63 -14.40 22.32
CA ASN A 360 -9.43 -15.62 22.56
C ASN A 360 -10.90 -15.37 22.97
N GLY A 361 -11.48 -14.25 22.54
CA GLY A 361 -12.84 -13.84 22.88
C GLY A 361 -12.97 -13.03 24.16
N GLU A 362 -11.91 -12.90 24.96
CA GLU A 362 -11.86 -12.11 26.19
C GLU A 362 -11.29 -10.70 25.94
N LEU A 363 -11.80 -9.73 26.71
CA LEU A 363 -11.28 -8.37 26.71
C LEU A 363 -10.19 -8.24 27.78
N ILE A 364 -8.96 -8.00 27.35
CA ILE A 364 -7.80 -7.78 28.20
C ILE A 364 -7.46 -6.30 28.17
N LYS A 365 -7.37 -5.67 29.34
CA LYS A 365 -6.97 -4.27 29.46
C LYS A 365 -5.58 -4.07 28.86
N LEU A 366 -5.40 -3.04 28.03
CA LEU A 366 -4.10 -2.65 27.53
C LEU A 366 -3.22 -2.16 28.71
N GLU A 367 -2.17 -2.91 28.99
CA GLU A 367 -1.23 -2.65 30.09
C GLU A 367 -0.32 -1.47 29.77
N GLN A 368 0.15 -0.78 30.79
CA GLN A 368 1.17 0.25 30.60
C GLN A 368 2.52 -0.40 30.30
N MET A 369 3.21 0.15 29.32
CA MET A 369 4.54 -0.31 28.93
C MET A 369 5.55 -0.06 30.05
N ASN A 370 6.36 -1.08 30.38
CA ASN A 370 7.52 -0.94 31.24
C ASN A 370 8.83 -1.12 30.46
N ASN A 371 9.96 -0.78 31.06
CA ASN A 371 11.26 -0.80 30.38
C ASN A 371 11.70 -2.21 29.95
N GLU A 372 11.45 -3.23 30.77
CA GLU A 372 11.84 -4.61 30.49
C GLU A 372 11.07 -5.18 29.32
N SER A 373 9.74 -5.13 29.34
CA SER A 373 8.88 -5.61 28.26
C SER A 373 9.10 -4.84 26.94
N MET A 374 9.48 -3.56 27.03
CA MET A 374 9.84 -2.76 25.87
C MET A 374 11.18 -3.24 25.24
N GLU A 375 12.16 -3.61 26.06
CA GLU A 375 13.46 -4.09 25.59
C GLU A 375 13.34 -5.45 24.92
N ASP A 376 12.57 -6.36 25.47
CA ASP A 376 12.25 -7.67 24.87
C ASP A 376 11.57 -7.52 23.52
N LEU A 377 10.56 -6.66 23.43
CA LEU A 377 9.87 -6.39 22.18
C LEU A 377 10.80 -5.75 21.13
N ARG A 378 11.69 -4.85 21.52
CA ARG A 378 12.70 -4.26 20.63
C ARG A 378 13.69 -5.31 20.11
N SER A 379 14.08 -6.25 20.94
CA SER A 379 14.95 -7.37 20.54
C SER A 379 14.27 -8.22 19.46
N THR A 380 13.00 -8.57 19.65
CA THR A 380 12.20 -9.32 18.67
C THR A 380 12.04 -8.55 17.36
N TYR A 381 11.78 -7.24 17.42
CA TYR A 381 11.75 -6.39 16.23
C TYR A 381 13.10 -6.30 15.51
N TYR A 382 14.21 -6.32 16.25
CA TYR A 382 15.52 -6.34 15.66
C TYR A 382 15.76 -7.64 14.87
N GLU A 383 15.35 -8.80 15.43
CA GLU A 383 15.42 -10.07 14.72
C GLU A 383 14.58 -10.08 13.44
N GLU A 384 13.33 -9.59 13.51
CA GLU A 384 12.44 -9.47 12.35
C GLU A 384 13.05 -8.59 11.24
N ASN A 385 13.77 -7.52 11.61
CA ASN A 385 14.45 -6.66 10.62
C ASN A 385 15.69 -7.29 10.00
N LYS A 386 16.36 -8.20 10.68
CA LYS A 386 17.66 -8.76 10.27
C LYS A 386 17.56 -10.08 9.55
N THR A 387 16.51 -10.87 9.85
CA THR A 387 16.36 -12.23 9.32
C THR A 387 15.06 -12.37 8.52
N GLU A 388 14.99 -13.42 7.73
CA GLU A 388 13.78 -13.83 7.00
C GLU A 388 12.87 -14.75 7.83
N LYS A 389 13.24 -15.03 9.08
CA LYS A 389 12.49 -15.93 9.96
C LYS A 389 11.16 -15.30 10.39
N ILE A 390 10.17 -16.15 10.59
CA ILE A 390 8.96 -15.76 11.29
C ILE A 390 9.30 -15.71 12.76
N VAL A 391 9.21 -14.53 13.36
CA VAL A 391 9.49 -14.33 14.79
C VAL A 391 8.23 -14.57 15.61
N ASP A 392 8.43 -15.14 16.81
CA ASP A 392 7.37 -15.28 17.81
C ASP A 392 7.45 -14.09 18.77
N TYR A 393 6.39 -13.32 18.84
CA TYR A 393 6.29 -12.17 19.73
C TYR A 393 5.79 -12.53 21.14
N GLY A 394 5.33 -13.77 21.35
CA GLY A 394 4.67 -14.16 22.59
C GLY A 394 3.39 -13.36 22.86
N LYS A 395 2.99 -13.28 24.11
CA LYS A 395 1.82 -12.51 24.54
C LYS A 395 2.23 -11.08 24.90
N ILE A 396 1.71 -10.12 24.13
CA ILE A 396 2.00 -8.69 24.32
C ILE A 396 0.67 -7.98 24.59
N HIS A 397 0.50 -7.45 25.80
CA HIS A 397 -0.70 -6.74 26.22
C HIS A 397 -0.51 -5.23 26.37
N PHE A 398 0.60 -4.67 25.87
CA PHE A 398 0.87 -3.25 25.87
C PHE A 398 1.10 -2.71 24.44
N SER A 399 1.07 -1.39 24.27
CA SER A 399 1.49 -0.73 23.03
C SER A 399 2.66 0.22 23.26
N MET A 400 3.56 0.30 22.27
CA MET A 400 4.61 1.33 22.23
C MET A 400 4.07 2.68 21.73
N ASN A 401 2.86 2.71 21.17
CA ASN A 401 2.20 3.92 20.72
C ASN A 401 1.32 4.48 21.86
N SER A 402 1.64 5.67 22.35
CA SER A 402 0.87 6.29 23.43
C SER A 402 -0.56 6.64 23.03
N GLY A 403 -0.81 6.91 21.76
CA GLY A 403 -2.16 7.17 21.23
C GLY A 403 -3.12 6.00 21.35
N ASP A 404 -2.62 4.76 21.47
CA ASP A 404 -3.47 3.56 21.62
C ASP A 404 -4.16 3.48 23.00
N TYR A 405 -3.72 4.29 23.97
CA TYR A 405 -4.33 4.41 25.29
C TYR A 405 -5.38 5.54 25.37
N GLU A 406 -5.45 6.38 24.34
CA GLU A 406 -6.39 7.50 24.29
C GLU A 406 -7.73 7.06 23.66
N LYS A 407 -8.78 7.85 23.92
CA LYS A 407 -10.08 7.63 23.27
C LYS A 407 -9.93 7.85 21.76
N PRO A 408 -10.25 6.84 20.92
CA PRO A 408 -10.22 7.01 19.47
C PRO A 408 -11.24 8.05 19.02
N ILE A 409 -10.94 8.77 17.95
CA ILE A 409 -11.80 9.82 17.39
C ILE A 409 -12.77 9.17 16.41
N TYR A 410 -14.05 9.14 16.80
CA TYR A 410 -15.17 8.59 16.02
C TYR A 410 -15.66 9.56 14.96
#